data_68b064b76badf5592cbc215914b8c033
#
_entry.id   68b064b76badf5592cbc215914b8c033
#
_cell.length_a   1.000
_cell.length_b   1.000
_cell.length_c   1.000
_cell.angle_alpha   90.00
_cell.angle_beta   90.00
_cell.angle_gamma   90.00
#
_symmetry.space_group_name_H-M   'P 1'
#
loop_
_entity.id
_entity.type
_entity.pdbx_description
1 polymer ?
#
loop_
_entity_poly.entity_id
_entity_poly.type
_entity_poly.pdbx_seq_one_letter_code
_entity_poly.pdbx_strand_id
1 'polypeptide(L)'
;MKPKPINILNKRHQNIIDIARNDGFITVDKLSKFFKVTEQTIRRDLAFLSENLYLARTHGGAFFQSGVSNVTHDSRELIAQKEKLAIAEKVSSIIPDNSSVVLNIGTTTEQVAKNLISTHKGLKIITNNVNIVNIAAHSTNCEVWVAGGKVRIG
;
A
#
# COMPACT_ATOMS: atom_id res chain seq x y z
N MET A 1 9.92 18.95 13.12
CA MET A 1 8.97 19.56 14.08
C MET A 1 8.59 18.50 15.09
N LYS A 2 8.76 18.69 16.40
CA LYS A 2 8.44 17.68 17.43
C LYS A 2 6.92 17.67 17.70
N PRO A 3 6.28 16.50 17.91
CA PRO A 3 4.86 16.43 18.25
C PRO A 3 4.61 17.15 19.60
N LYS A 4 3.46 17.80 19.72
CA LYS A 4 3.01 18.46 20.95
C LYS A 4 2.78 17.43 22.07
N PRO A 5 2.93 17.80 23.36
CA PRO A 5 2.85 16.86 24.47
C PRO A 5 1.48 16.16 24.59
N ILE A 6 1.51 14.94 25.06
CA ILE A 6 0.46 13.91 25.15
C ILE A 6 -0.85 14.36 25.86
N ASN A 7 -0.87 15.47 26.56
CA ASN A 7 -2.01 15.92 27.37
C ASN A 7 -3.25 16.43 26.58
N ILE A 8 -3.20 16.44 25.25
CA ILE A 8 -4.33 16.89 24.39
C ILE A 8 -5.07 15.68 23.77
N LEU A 9 -4.51 14.47 23.91
CA LEU A 9 -5.07 13.27 23.34
C LEU A 9 -6.12 12.66 24.28
N ASN A 10 -7.32 12.42 23.76
CA ASN A 10 -8.31 11.62 24.49
C ASN A 10 -7.95 10.11 24.35
N LYS A 11 -8.60 9.26 25.15
CA LYS A 11 -8.36 7.80 25.17
C LYS A 11 -8.56 7.15 23.80
N ARG A 12 -9.53 7.63 23.00
CA ARG A 12 -9.76 7.13 21.64
C ARG A 12 -8.61 7.50 20.69
N HIS A 13 -8.07 8.71 20.76
CA HIS A 13 -6.92 9.14 20.00
C HIS A 13 -5.68 8.28 20.30
N GLN A 14 -5.42 7.97 21.57
CA GLN A 14 -4.31 7.08 21.94
C GLN A 14 -4.50 5.68 21.36
N ASN A 15 -5.68 5.10 21.49
CA ASN A 15 -5.99 3.80 20.92
C ASN A 15 -5.85 3.78 19.38
N ILE A 16 -6.29 4.85 18.68
CA ILE A 16 -6.12 4.97 17.23
C ILE A 16 -4.64 4.96 16.85
N ILE A 17 -3.80 5.70 17.59
CA ILE A 17 -2.35 5.72 17.37
C ILE A 17 -1.73 4.33 17.58
N ASP A 18 -2.13 3.62 18.65
CA ASP A 18 -1.60 2.30 18.96
C ASP A 18 -2.02 1.25 17.91
N ILE A 19 -3.27 1.29 17.46
CA ILE A 19 -3.75 0.45 16.36
C ILE A 19 -2.96 0.76 15.08
N ALA A 20 -2.79 2.05 14.75
CA ALA A 20 -2.03 2.45 13.57
C ALA A 20 -0.55 2.06 13.64
N ARG A 21 0.04 2.05 14.84
CA ARG A 21 1.42 1.60 15.07
C ARG A 21 1.58 0.11 14.85
N ASN A 22 0.60 -0.69 15.27
CA ASN A 22 0.64 -2.13 15.15
C ASN A 22 0.27 -2.62 13.75
N ASP A 23 -0.81 -2.03 13.17
CA ASP A 23 -1.37 -2.46 11.89
C ASP A 23 -0.73 -1.75 10.69
N GLY A 24 0.05 -0.69 10.92
CA GLY A 24 0.68 0.14 9.90
C GLY A 24 -0.31 1.09 9.21
N PHE A 25 -1.40 0.58 8.65
CA PHE A 25 -2.47 1.34 8.00
C PHE A 25 -3.84 1.02 8.61
N ILE A 26 -4.65 2.06 8.81
CA ILE A 26 -6.01 1.94 9.38
C ILE A 26 -7.03 2.65 8.50
N THR A 27 -8.19 2.02 8.30
CA THR A 27 -9.29 2.61 7.53
C THR A 27 -10.33 3.26 8.43
N VAL A 28 -11.03 4.27 7.90
CA VAL A 28 -12.15 4.93 8.61
C VAL A 28 -13.25 3.93 8.95
N ASP A 29 -13.59 3.03 8.03
CA ASP A 29 -14.61 1.99 8.24
C ASP A 29 -14.23 1.02 9.38
N LYS A 30 -12.98 0.50 9.39
CA LYS A 30 -12.48 -0.38 10.46
C LYS A 30 -12.56 0.29 11.82
N LEU A 31 -12.12 1.54 11.91
CA LEU A 31 -12.15 2.31 13.16
C LEU A 31 -13.56 2.66 13.61
N SER A 32 -14.48 3.02 12.69
CA SER A 32 -15.85 3.35 13.02
C SER A 32 -16.59 2.14 13.63
N LYS A 33 -16.39 0.95 13.08
CA LYS A 33 -16.90 -0.32 13.60
C LYS A 33 -16.28 -0.68 14.95
N PHE A 34 -14.97 -0.55 15.06
CA PHE A 34 -14.22 -0.89 16.28
C PHE A 34 -14.63 -0.01 17.46
N PHE A 35 -14.71 1.31 17.27
CA PHE A 35 -15.08 2.27 18.32
C PHE A 35 -16.60 2.49 18.45
N LYS A 36 -17.41 1.88 17.58
CA LYS A 36 -18.88 2.05 17.53
C LYS A 36 -19.30 3.52 17.44
N VAL A 37 -18.62 4.28 16.60
CA VAL A 37 -18.88 5.69 16.30
C VAL A 37 -19.08 5.90 14.81
N THR A 38 -19.63 7.05 14.40
CA THR A 38 -19.80 7.37 12.99
C THR A 38 -18.45 7.56 12.28
N GLU A 39 -18.41 7.26 11.00
CA GLU A 39 -17.23 7.54 10.17
C GLU A 39 -16.81 9.02 10.20
N GLN A 40 -17.80 9.92 10.32
CA GLN A 40 -17.53 11.36 10.42
C GLN A 40 -16.74 11.70 11.70
N THR A 41 -17.05 11.02 12.82
CA THR A 41 -16.30 11.15 14.06
C THR A 41 -14.85 10.69 13.87
N ILE A 42 -14.66 9.53 13.25
CA ILE A 42 -13.31 9.01 12.94
C ILE A 42 -12.54 9.94 11.98
N ARG A 43 -13.20 10.47 10.95
CA ARG A 43 -12.55 11.43 10.04
C ARG A 43 -12.06 12.69 10.77
N ARG A 44 -12.79 13.17 11.78
CA ARG A 44 -12.38 14.30 12.64
C ARG A 44 -11.20 13.91 13.54
N ASP A 45 -11.24 12.72 14.16
CA ASP A 45 -10.14 12.22 14.98
C ASP A 45 -8.86 12.09 14.16
N LEU A 46 -8.94 11.48 12.96
CA LEU A 46 -7.81 11.33 12.06
C LEU A 46 -7.28 12.69 11.54
N ALA A 47 -8.15 13.66 11.30
CA ALA A 47 -7.74 15.02 10.94
C ALA A 47 -6.92 15.65 12.08
N PHE A 48 -7.45 15.62 13.30
CA PHE A 48 -6.77 16.12 14.48
C PHE A 48 -5.40 15.46 14.70
N LEU A 49 -5.34 14.12 14.60
CA LEU A 49 -4.10 13.36 14.77
C LEU A 49 -3.06 13.66 13.68
N SER A 50 -3.52 13.90 12.46
CA SER A 50 -2.65 14.27 11.34
C SER A 50 -2.11 15.69 11.46
N GLU A 51 -2.93 16.66 11.83
CA GLU A 51 -2.54 18.05 12.07
C GLU A 51 -1.51 18.17 13.20
N ASN A 52 -1.58 17.26 14.17
CA ASN A 52 -0.62 17.19 15.29
C ASN A 52 0.55 16.22 15.03
N LEU A 53 0.74 15.74 13.79
CA LEU A 53 1.87 14.91 13.35
C LEU A 53 1.96 13.52 14.03
N TYR A 54 0.86 13.00 14.59
CA TYR A 54 0.83 11.64 15.12
C TYR A 54 0.63 10.58 14.04
N LEU A 55 -0.11 10.94 12.99
CA LEU A 55 -0.43 10.06 11.87
C LEU A 55 -0.27 10.82 10.55
N ALA A 56 -0.09 10.10 9.44
CA ALA A 56 -0.25 10.66 8.11
C ALA A 56 -1.59 10.21 7.51
N ARG A 57 -2.40 11.18 7.06
CA ARG A 57 -3.68 10.92 6.41
C ARG A 57 -3.52 10.52 4.95
N THR A 58 -4.39 9.63 4.51
CA THR A 58 -4.58 9.30 3.10
C THR A 58 -6.07 9.17 2.78
N HIS A 59 -6.41 8.94 1.53
CA HIS A 59 -7.80 8.76 1.13
C HIS A 59 -8.38 7.49 1.77
N GLY A 60 -9.37 7.66 2.66
CA GLY A 60 -10.06 6.57 3.35
C GLY A 60 -9.43 6.08 4.67
N GLY A 61 -8.31 6.67 5.12
CA GLY A 61 -7.67 6.22 6.37
C GLY A 61 -6.47 7.04 6.81
N ALA A 62 -5.60 6.41 7.59
CA ALA A 62 -4.34 6.98 8.04
C ALA A 62 -3.30 5.89 8.31
N PHE A 63 -2.02 6.27 8.35
CA PHE A 63 -0.91 5.41 8.73
C PHE A 63 -0.03 6.09 9.78
N PHE A 64 0.64 5.26 10.59
CA PHE A 64 1.57 5.75 11.61
C PHE A 64 2.86 6.23 10.95
N GLN A 65 3.20 7.50 11.16
CA GLN A 65 4.44 8.09 10.68
C GLN A 65 5.57 7.78 11.68
N SER A 66 6.19 6.62 11.59
CA SER A 66 7.47 6.43 12.25
C SER A 66 8.59 6.79 11.28
N GLY A 67 9.58 7.52 11.74
CA GLY A 67 10.72 7.97 10.91
C GLY A 67 11.56 6.83 10.31
N VAL A 68 11.20 5.57 10.53
CA VAL A 68 11.90 4.37 10.04
C VAL A 68 10.94 3.18 9.80
N SER A 69 9.62 3.27 10.07
CA SER A 69 8.77 2.09 9.89
C SER A 69 8.28 1.97 8.45
N ASN A 70 8.69 0.92 7.82
CA ASN A 70 8.06 0.41 6.63
C ASN A 70 6.58 0.14 6.94
N VAL A 71 5.69 0.91 6.33
CA VAL A 71 4.29 0.52 6.18
C VAL A 71 4.32 -0.90 5.59
N THR A 72 3.67 -1.86 6.25
CA THR A 72 3.70 -3.25 5.78
C THR A 72 3.27 -3.33 4.31
N HIS A 73 3.72 -4.35 3.60
CA HIS A 73 3.34 -4.58 2.21
C HIS A 73 1.80 -4.54 2.04
N ASP A 74 1.07 -5.26 2.91
CA ASP A 74 -0.39 -5.36 2.87
C ASP A 74 -1.07 -4.01 3.05
N SER A 75 -0.57 -3.20 3.99
CA SER A 75 -1.06 -1.84 4.17
C SER A 75 -0.81 -0.97 2.94
N ARG A 76 0.35 -1.10 2.30
CA ARG A 76 0.65 -0.38 1.05
C ARG A 76 -0.21 -0.87 -0.12
N GLU A 77 -0.57 -2.14 -0.16
CA GLU A 77 -1.47 -2.68 -1.19
C GLU A 77 -2.85 -1.99 -1.14
N LEU A 78 -3.36 -1.71 0.06
CA LEU A 78 -4.66 -1.06 0.28
C LEU A 78 -4.66 0.46 0.01
N ILE A 79 -3.49 1.10 0.06
CA ILE A 79 -3.37 2.56 -0.17
C ILE A 79 -3.50 2.87 -1.65
N ALA A 80 -4.35 3.85 -2.02
CA ALA A 80 -4.46 4.39 -3.38
C ALA A 80 -4.73 3.31 -4.46
N GLN A 81 -5.60 2.36 -4.18
CA GLN A 81 -5.90 1.24 -5.09
C GLN A 81 -6.43 1.70 -6.44
N LYS A 82 -7.31 2.71 -6.47
CA LYS A 82 -7.89 3.25 -7.71
C LYS A 82 -6.82 3.87 -8.59
N GLU A 83 -5.91 4.63 -7.99
CA GLU A 83 -4.80 5.28 -8.68
C GLU A 83 -3.81 4.24 -9.24
N LYS A 84 -3.50 3.18 -8.47
CA LYS A 84 -2.66 2.08 -8.94
C LYS A 84 -3.28 1.33 -10.11
N LEU A 85 -4.60 1.10 -10.06
CA LEU A 85 -5.31 0.47 -11.15
C LEU A 85 -5.27 1.35 -12.41
N ALA A 86 -5.55 2.65 -12.29
CA ALA A 86 -5.48 3.58 -13.40
C ALA A 86 -4.07 3.66 -14.02
N ILE A 87 -3.02 3.63 -13.16
CA ILE A 87 -1.62 3.54 -13.63
C ILE A 87 -1.39 2.22 -14.39
N ALA A 88 -1.85 1.09 -13.85
CA ALA A 88 -1.67 -0.21 -14.47
C ALA A 88 -2.36 -0.30 -15.84
N GLU A 89 -3.60 0.20 -15.96
CA GLU A 89 -4.34 0.26 -17.21
C GLU A 89 -3.62 1.16 -18.22
N LYS A 90 -3.12 2.32 -17.78
CA LYS A 90 -2.38 3.24 -18.65
C LYS A 90 -1.08 2.63 -19.15
N VAL A 91 -0.31 1.98 -18.28
CA VAL A 91 0.93 1.28 -18.64
C VAL A 91 0.64 0.18 -19.66
N SER A 92 -0.39 -0.65 -19.41
CA SER A 92 -0.78 -1.72 -20.34
C SER A 92 -1.22 -1.18 -21.70
N SER A 93 -1.83 0.00 -21.77
CA SER A 93 -2.20 0.60 -23.05
C SER A 93 -1.00 1.10 -23.91
N ILE A 94 0.19 1.16 -23.33
CA ILE A 94 1.40 1.69 -23.98
C ILE A 94 2.36 0.57 -24.36
N ILE A 95 2.41 -0.51 -23.56
CA ILE A 95 3.34 -1.64 -23.78
C ILE A 95 2.73 -2.59 -24.82
N PRO A 96 3.43 -2.92 -25.89
CA PRO A 96 2.94 -3.92 -26.86
C PRO A 96 3.12 -5.36 -26.36
N ASP A 97 2.42 -6.30 -26.99
CA ASP A 97 2.71 -7.73 -26.88
C ASP A 97 4.16 -8.05 -27.23
N ASN A 98 4.69 -9.14 -26.72
CA ASN A 98 6.08 -9.60 -26.95
C ASN A 98 7.16 -8.63 -26.46
N SER A 99 6.82 -7.73 -25.55
CA SER A 99 7.76 -6.78 -24.95
C SER A 99 8.55 -7.38 -23.79
N SER A 100 9.71 -6.76 -23.51
CA SER A 100 10.49 -7.02 -22.29
C SER A 100 10.35 -5.84 -21.34
N VAL A 101 9.98 -6.10 -20.08
CA VAL A 101 9.76 -5.08 -19.05
C VAL A 101 10.54 -5.39 -17.79
N VAL A 102 11.06 -4.36 -17.14
CA VAL A 102 11.69 -4.46 -15.82
C VAL A 102 10.74 -3.88 -14.78
N LEU A 103 10.35 -4.68 -13.80
CA LEU A 103 9.43 -4.30 -12.73
C LEU A 103 10.11 -4.48 -11.37
N ASN A 104 10.36 -3.38 -10.67
CA ASN A 104 10.97 -3.37 -9.35
C ASN A 104 9.94 -3.62 -8.22
N ILE A 105 10.44 -3.63 -6.97
CA ILE A 105 9.63 -3.78 -5.77
C ILE A 105 8.62 -2.64 -5.65
N GLY A 106 7.34 -2.97 -5.40
CA GLY A 106 6.31 -1.98 -5.09
C GLY A 106 4.90 -2.49 -5.40
N THR A 107 3.92 -2.11 -4.59
CA THR A 107 2.53 -2.52 -4.79
C THR A 107 1.89 -1.91 -6.05
N THR A 108 2.41 -0.79 -6.54
CA THR A 108 2.01 -0.23 -7.85
C THR A 108 2.54 -1.07 -9.00
N THR A 109 3.81 -1.48 -8.95
CA THR A 109 4.41 -2.36 -9.97
C THR A 109 3.80 -3.75 -9.96
N GLU A 110 3.37 -4.25 -8.80
CA GLU A 110 2.60 -5.50 -8.69
C GLU A 110 1.24 -5.37 -9.38
N GLN A 111 0.54 -4.24 -9.22
CA GLN A 111 -0.71 -3.99 -9.93
C GLN A 111 -0.51 -3.87 -11.44
N VAL A 112 0.59 -3.25 -11.87
CA VAL A 112 1.01 -3.22 -13.29
C VAL A 112 1.27 -4.63 -13.80
N ALA A 113 2.01 -5.46 -13.06
CA ALA A 113 2.26 -6.85 -13.44
C ALA A 113 0.96 -7.65 -13.58
N LYS A 114 0.03 -7.56 -12.61
CA LYS A 114 -1.29 -8.20 -12.67
C LYS A 114 -2.02 -7.84 -13.97
N ASN A 115 -2.04 -6.56 -14.31
CA ASN A 115 -2.75 -6.07 -15.50
C ASN A 115 -2.06 -6.55 -16.80
N LEU A 116 -0.75 -6.38 -16.92
CA LEU A 116 0.03 -6.81 -18.08
C LEU A 116 -0.11 -8.31 -18.35
N ILE A 117 0.04 -9.14 -17.31
CA ILE A 117 -0.07 -10.60 -17.43
C ILE A 117 -1.46 -11.04 -17.89
N SER A 118 -2.52 -10.32 -17.48
CA SER A 118 -3.88 -10.63 -17.86
C SER A 118 -4.28 -10.15 -19.26
N THR A 119 -3.61 -9.12 -19.78
CA THR A 119 -4.02 -8.45 -21.03
C THR A 119 -3.07 -8.66 -22.21
N HIS A 120 -1.84 -9.14 -21.97
CA HIS A 120 -0.79 -9.27 -22.99
C HIS A 120 -0.30 -10.71 -23.16
N LYS A 121 0.38 -10.95 -24.29
CA LYS A 121 0.99 -12.22 -24.63
C LYS A 121 2.50 -12.05 -24.93
N GLY A 122 3.26 -13.11 -24.64
CA GLY A 122 4.69 -13.15 -24.98
C GLY A 122 5.58 -12.16 -24.21
N LEU A 123 5.13 -11.69 -23.04
CA LEU A 123 5.91 -10.76 -22.25
C LEU A 123 7.12 -11.45 -21.60
N LYS A 124 8.24 -10.72 -21.54
CA LYS A 124 9.38 -11.03 -20.67
C LYS A 124 9.42 -10.05 -19.51
N ILE A 125 9.21 -10.55 -18.31
CA ILE A 125 9.21 -9.73 -17.08
C ILE A 125 10.49 -10.02 -16.31
N ILE A 126 11.32 -9.01 -16.11
CA ILE A 126 12.51 -9.08 -15.25
C ILE A 126 12.18 -8.38 -13.94
N THR A 127 12.33 -9.08 -12.81
CA THR A 127 11.94 -8.51 -11.52
C THR A 127 12.80 -8.99 -10.35
N ASN A 128 12.95 -8.15 -9.34
CA ASN A 128 13.49 -8.51 -8.03
C ASN A 128 12.35 -8.65 -6.97
N ASN A 129 11.09 -8.60 -7.39
CA ASN A 129 9.92 -8.67 -6.54
C ASN A 129 9.31 -10.09 -6.53
N VAL A 130 9.43 -10.79 -5.40
CA VAL A 130 8.89 -12.15 -5.22
C VAL A 130 7.37 -12.21 -5.41
N ASN A 131 6.64 -11.14 -5.07
CA ASN A 131 5.19 -11.11 -5.29
C ASN A 131 4.84 -11.10 -6.78
N ILE A 132 5.62 -10.42 -7.62
CA ILE A 132 5.42 -10.46 -9.08
C ILE A 132 5.68 -11.87 -9.61
N VAL A 133 6.67 -12.58 -9.08
CA VAL A 133 6.92 -13.99 -9.41
C VAL A 133 5.69 -14.85 -9.08
N ASN A 134 5.13 -14.68 -7.88
CA ASN A 134 3.93 -15.40 -7.45
C ASN A 134 2.70 -15.08 -8.32
N ILE A 135 2.52 -13.79 -8.70
CA ILE A 135 1.45 -13.36 -9.60
C ILE A 135 1.57 -14.08 -10.96
N ALA A 136 2.78 -14.21 -11.46
CA ALA A 136 3.05 -14.80 -12.77
C ALA A 136 3.09 -16.34 -12.77
N ALA A 137 3.26 -16.97 -11.61
CA ALA A 137 3.49 -18.42 -11.47
C ALA A 137 2.37 -19.31 -12.09
N HIS A 138 1.18 -18.75 -12.27
CA HIS A 138 0.03 -19.46 -12.85
C HIS A 138 -0.29 -18.99 -14.28
N SER A 139 0.53 -18.14 -14.88
CA SER A 139 0.33 -17.62 -16.23
C SER A 139 1.23 -18.34 -17.24
N THR A 140 0.63 -18.71 -18.35
CA THR A 140 1.35 -19.25 -19.53
C THR A 140 1.70 -18.17 -20.56
N ASN A 141 1.30 -16.91 -20.29
CA ASN A 141 1.40 -15.81 -21.25
C ASN A 141 2.66 -14.97 -21.12
N CYS A 142 3.49 -15.25 -20.10
CA CYS A 142 4.71 -14.51 -19.87
C CYS A 142 5.86 -15.40 -19.39
N GLU A 143 7.08 -14.94 -19.66
CA GLU A 143 8.33 -15.49 -19.13
C GLU A 143 8.83 -14.56 -18.02
N VAL A 144 9.21 -15.11 -16.85
CA VAL A 144 9.67 -14.31 -15.71
C VAL A 144 11.11 -14.63 -15.37
N TRP A 145 11.93 -13.59 -15.33
CA TRP A 145 13.33 -13.64 -14.93
C TRP A 145 13.49 -12.96 -13.56
N VAL A 146 14.04 -13.69 -12.60
CA VAL A 146 14.22 -13.17 -11.24
C VAL A 146 15.63 -12.65 -11.05
N ALA A 147 15.76 -11.36 -10.77
CA ALA A 147 17.03 -10.78 -10.34
C ALA A 147 17.28 -11.21 -8.89
N GLY A 148 18.35 -11.97 -8.67
CA GLY A 148 18.71 -12.50 -7.35
C GLY A 148 19.08 -11.43 -6.35
N GLY A 149 19.05 -11.79 -5.05
CA GLY A 149 19.40 -10.90 -3.95
C GLY A 149 19.17 -11.52 -2.58
N LYS A 150 19.53 -10.78 -1.52
CA LYS A 150 19.29 -11.19 -0.13
C LYS A 150 17.88 -10.88 0.28
N VAL A 151 17.14 -11.90 0.72
CA VAL A 151 15.82 -11.70 1.32
C VAL A 151 15.98 -11.13 2.74
N ARG A 152 15.30 -10.03 3.04
CA ARG A 152 15.15 -9.51 4.39
C ARG A 152 13.90 -10.12 5.01
N ILE A 153 14.06 -10.59 6.24
CA ILE A 153 12.95 -11.00 7.11
C ILE A 153 12.66 -9.79 7.99
N GLY A 154 11.44 -9.27 7.96
CA GLY A 154 11.08 -8.10 8.76
C GLY A 154 9.67 -7.69 8.57
#